data_5befba713910eb34f449206f5ce6cdb5
#
_entry.id   5befba713910eb34f449206f5ce6cdb5
#
_cell.length_a   1.000
_cell.length_b   1.000
_cell.length_c   1.000
_cell.angle_alpha   90.00
_cell.angle_beta   90.00
_cell.angle_gamma   90.00
#
_symmetry.space_group_name_H-M   'P 1'
#
loop_
_entity.id
_entity.type
_entity.pdbx_description
1 polymer ?
#
loop_
_entity_poly.entity_id
_entity_poly.type
_entity_poly.pdbx_seq_one_letter_code
_entity_poly.pdbx_strand_id
1 'polypeptide(L)'
;METIQQIRTKLQDVTQEDFERLASCYESDSRAGVQRLLQSARRKRQAYESELKRTEQMSAYERQYADEPFICGIDEAGRGPLAGPVVAGAVILPQNHGILYLNDSKQLSAKKREELYDIIMERAV
;
A
#
# COMPACT_ATOMS: atom_id res chain seq x y z
N MET A 1 9.46 -0.02 -34.92
CA MET A 1 10.01 -0.24 -33.56
C MET A 1 9.17 0.59 -32.59
N GLU A 2 8.66 -0.01 -31.53
CA GLU A 2 7.80 0.69 -30.57
C GLU A 2 8.59 1.73 -29.76
N THR A 3 7.95 2.83 -29.43
CA THR A 3 8.53 3.84 -28.55
C THR A 3 8.46 3.38 -27.09
N ILE A 4 9.36 3.92 -26.24
CA ILE A 4 9.36 3.60 -24.80
C ILE A 4 8.01 3.95 -24.16
N GLN A 5 7.35 5.01 -24.63
CA GLN A 5 6.02 5.41 -24.15
C GLN A 5 4.94 4.40 -24.51
N GLN A 6 4.95 3.85 -25.72
CA GLN A 6 4.03 2.79 -26.14
C GLN A 6 4.22 1.51 -25.31
N ILE A 7 5.49 1.12 -25.07
CA ILE A 7 5.80 -0.02 -24.21
C ILE A 7 5.32 0.22 -22.78
N ARG A 8 5.52 1.43 -22.24
CA ARG A 8 5.03 1.82 -20.91
C ARG A 8 3.52 1.65 -20.80
N THR A 9 2.77 2.18 -21.77
CA THR A 9 1.31 2.07 -21.79
C THR A 9 0.85 0.61 -21.84
N LYS A 10 1.51 -0.25 -22.62
CA LYS A 10 1.18 -1.67 -22.68
C LYS A 10 1.44 -2.44 -21.38
N LEU A 11 2.43 -2.01 -20.59
CA LEU A 11 2.79 -2.63 -19.31
C LEU A 11 1.99 -2.07 -18.13
N GLN A 12 1.21 -1.00 -18.34
CA GLN A 12 0.31 -0.46 -17.34
C GLN A 12 -1.01 -1.22 -17.33
N ASP A 13 -1.65 -1.26 -16.16
CA ASP A 13 -3.02 -1.76 -15.95
C ASP A 13 -3.31 -3.19 -16.47
N VAL A 14 -2.27 -4.01 -16.54
CA VAL A 14 -2.37 -5.44 -16.89
C VAL A 14 -2.20 -6.32 -15.66
N THR A 15 -2.71 -7.55 -15.72
CA THR A 15 -2.52 -8.56 -14.67
C THR A 15 -1.03 -8.88 -14.47
N GLN A 16 -0.67 -9.56 -13.38
CA GLN A 16 0.73 -9.97 -13.16
C GLN A 16 1.20 -10.96 -14.24
N GLU A 17 0.35 -11.91 -14.60
CA GLU A 17 0.65 -12.90 -15.64
C GLU A 17 0.86 -12.24 -17.00
N ASP A 18 -0.03 -11.35 -17.41
CA ASP A 18 0.10 -10.59 -18.65
C ASP A 18 1.34 -9.68 -18.66
N PHE A 19 1.65 -9.09 -17.51
CA PHE A 19 2.85 -8.27 -17.37
C PHE A 19 4.12 -9.09 -17.65
N GLU A 20 4.29 -10.25 -17.03
CA GLU A 20 5.49 -11.06 -17.25
C GLU A 20 5.57 -11.58 -18.69
N ARG A 21 4.45 -11.95 -19.29
CA ARG A 21 4.38 -12.32 -20.70
C ARG A 21 4.79 -11.18 -21.62
N LEU A 22 4.28 -9.96 -21.36
CA LEU A 22 4.64 -8.78 -22.15
C LEU A 22 6.08 -8.33 -21.89
N ALA A 23 6.54 -8.34 -20.65
CA ALA A 23 7.90 -7.96 -20.27
C ALA A 23 8.93 -8.86 -20.92
N SER A 24 8.68 -10.18 -21.03
CA SER A 24 9.58 -11.13 -21.68
C SER A 24 9.82 -10.81 -23.16
N CYS A 25 8.83 -10.22 -23.86
CA CYS A 25 8.97 -9.79 -25.25
C CYS A 25 10.02 -8.68 -25.43
N TYR A 26 10.31 -7.93 -24.35
CA TYR A 26 11.25 -6.81 -24.39
C TYR A 26 12.58 -7.07 -23.65
N GLU A 27 12.80 -8.26 -23.12
CA GLU A 27 14.04 -8.60 -22.40
C GLU A 27 15.29 -8.51 -23.28
N SER A 28 15.17 -8.86 -24.55
CA SER A 28 16.25 -8.76 -25.53
C SER A 28 16.43 -7.36 -26.13
N ASP A 29 15.59 -6.39 -25.77
CA ASP A 29 15.69 -5.03 -26.29
C ASP A 29 16.90 -4.32 -25.66
N SER A 30 17.90 -4.00 -26.48
CA SER A 30 19.16 -3.41 -26.02
C SER A 30 19.07 -1.94 -25.59
N ARG A 31 17.93 -1.30 -25.80
CA ARG A 31 17.73 0.13 -25.42
C ARG A 31 17.71 0.27 -23.90
N ALA A 32 18.68 1.02 -23.36
CA ALA A 32 18.79 1.28 -21.93
C ALA A 32 17.50 1.84 -21.29
N GLY A 33 16.73 2.65 -22.04
CA GLY A 33 15.44 3.18 -21.59
C GLY A 33 14.37 2.11 -21.42
N VAL A 34 14.35 1.08 -22.26
CA VAL A 34 13.44 -0.06 -22.15
C VAL A 34 13.83 -0.91 -20.94
N GLN A 35 15.09 -1.24 -20.76
CA GLN A 35 15.58 -2.01 -19.63
C GLN A 35 15.29 -1.32 -18.27
N ARG A 36 15.50 -0.01 -18.19
CA ARG A 36 15.14 0.77 -16.99
C ARG A 36 13.63 0.78 -16.73
N LEU A 37 12.82 0.86 -17.79
CA LEU A 37 11.35 0.79 -17.68
C LEU A 37 10.91 -0.57 -17.10
N LEU A 38 11.41 -1.68 -17.65
CA LEU A 38 11.09 -3.03 -17.17
C LEU A 38 11.50 -3.21 -15.70
N GLN A 39 12.73 -2.85 -15.35
CA GLN A 39 13.22 -2.94 -13.98
C GLN A 39 12.36 -2.11 -13.00
N SER A 40 12.03 -0.89 -13.38
CA SER A 40 11.18 -0.01 -12.56
C SER A 40 9.76 -0.59 -12.40
N ALA A 41 9.18 -1.13 -13.47
CA ALA A 41 7.85 -1.73 -13.42
C ALA A 41 7.82 -2.99 -12.54
N ARG A 42 8.81 -3.90 -12.69
CA ARG A 42 8.94 -5.08 -11.82
C ARG A 42 9.10 -4.70 -10.35
N ARG A 43 9.95 -3.72 -10.05
CA ARG A 43 10.15 -3.23 -8.66
C ARG A 43 8.85 -2.69 -8.06
N LYS A 44 8.07 -1.90 -8.81
CA LYS A 44 6.78 -1.38 -8.34
C LYS A 44 5.79 -2.48 -8.04
N ARG A 45 5.67 -3.49 -8.90
CA ARG A 45 4.78 -4.63 -8.70
C ARG A 45 5.17 -5.46 -7.50
N GLN A 46 6.46 -5.77 -7.36
CA GLN A 46 6.97 -6.50 -6.20
C GLN A 46 6.72 -5.75 -4.89
N ALA A 47 6.90 -4.42 -4.88
CA ALA A 47 6.60 -3.59 -3.72
C ALA A 47 5.10 -3.64 -3.36
N TYR A 48 4.22 -3.59 -4.35
CA TYR A 48 2.78 -3.70 -4.17
C TYR A 48 2.38 -5.08 -3.61
N GLU A 49 2.90 -6.16 -4.16
CA GLU A 49 2.63 -7.52 -3.67
C GLU A 49 3.15 -7.72 -2.23
N SER A 50 4.33 -7.17 -1.92
CA SER A 50 4.88 -7.21 -0.58
C SER A 50 4.00 -6.45 0.41
N GLU A 51 3.43 -5.32 -0.02
CA GLU A 51 2.51 -4.54 0.80
C GLU A 51 1.17 -5.26 1.02
N LEU A 52 0.63 -5.92 0.00
CA LEU A 52 -0.57 -6.77 0.16
C LEU A 52 -0.34 -7.86 1.21
N LYS A 53 0.78 -8.57 1.13
CA LYS A 53 1.13 -9.61 2.12
C LYS A 53 1.31 -9.03 3.52
N ARG A 54 1.96 -7.86 3.62
CA ARG A 54 2.14 -7.17 4.90
C ARG A 54 0.79 -6.77 5.52
N THR A 55 -0.10 -6.18 4.73
CA THR A 55 -1.44 -5.78 5.18
C THR A 55 -2.25 -7.00 5.62
N GLU A 56 -2.17 -8.10 4.89
CA GLU A 56 -2.80 -9.37 5.26
C GLU A 56 -2.27 -9.92 6.60
N GLN A 57 -0.95 -9.84 6.83
CA GLN A 57 -0.35 -10.24 8.10
C GLN A 57 -0.77 -9.33 9.25
N MET A 58 -0.87 -8.01 9.02
CA MET A 58 -1.36 -7.07 10.03
C MET A 58 -2.79 -7.36 10.46
N SER A 59 -3.64 -7.81 9.56
CA SER A 59 -5.03 -8.18 9.84
C SER A 59 -5.18 -9.56 10.51
N ALA A 60 -4.11 -10.16 11.02
CA ALA A 60 -4.17 -11.46 11.66
C ALA A 60 -5.00 -11.44 12.97
N TYR A 61 -4.93 -10.32 13.71
CA TYR A 61 -5.70 -10.14 14.93
C TYR A 61 -7.21 -10.04 14.62
N GLU A 62 -7.59 -9.23 13.66
CA GLU A 62 -8.97 -9.09 13.22
C GLU A 62 -9.54 -10.42 12.71
N ARG A 63 -8.73 -11.22 12.02
CA ARG A 63 -9.16 -12.57 11.60
C ARG A 63 -9.37 -13.53 12.76
N GLN A 64 -8.58 -13.41 13.83
CA GLN A 64 -8.75 -14.23 15.02
C GLN A 64 -10.10 -13.95 15.72
N TYR A 65 -10.59 -12.73 15.60
CA TYR A 65 -11.86 -12.28 16.19
C TYR A 65 -12.92 -11.98 15.12
N ALA A 66 -12.91 -12.76 14.03
CA ALA A 66 -13.79 -12.55 12.89
C ALA A 66 -15.29 -12.66 13.22
N ASP A 67 -15.64 -13.34 14.31
CA ASP A 67 -17.02 -13.47 14.81
C ASP A 67 -17.51 -12.19 15.53
N GLU A 68 -16.60 -11.28 15.91
CA GLU A 68 -16.95 -10.02 16.54
C GLU A 68 -17.40 -9.01 15.49
N PRO A 69 -18.55 -8.34 15.67
CA PRO A 69 -19.08 -7.42 14.67
C PRO A 69 -18.21 -6.17 14.51
N PHE A 70 -17.51 -5.76 15.57
CA PHE A 70 -16.66 -4.57 15.57
C PHE A 70 -15.40 -4.81 16.40
N ILE A 71 -14.26 -4.45 15.83
CA ILE A 71 -12.97 -4.42 16.52
C ILE A 71 -12.48 -2.97 16.50
N CYS A 72 -12.24 -2.39 17.67
CA CYS A 72 -11.79 -1.02 17.84
C CYS A 72 -10.30 -0.97 18.15
N GLY A 73 -9.53 -0.31 17.30
CA GLY A 73 -8.15 0.07 17.59
C GLY A 73 -8.10 1.39 18.36
N ILE A 74 -7.32 1.44 19.44
CA ILE A 74 -7.15 2.64 20.27
C ILE A 74 -5.66 2.93 20.41
N ASP A 75 -5.28 4.20 20.26
CA ASP A 75 -3.91 4.68 20.49
C ASP A 75 -3.93 6.12 21.02
N GLU A 76 -2.81 6.57 21.63
CA GLU A 76 -2.71 7.91 22.18
C GLU A 76 -1.52 8.69 21.62
N ALA A 77 -1.62 10.00 21.61
CA ALA A 77 -0.56 10.94 21.29
C ALA A 77 -0.43 12.00 22.40
N GLY A 78 0.80 12.52 22.56
CA GLY A 78 1.06 13.57 23.56
C GLY A 78 1.44 13.07 24.95
N ARG A 79 1.66 11.77 25.13
CA ARG A 79 2.05 11.17 26.44
C ARG A 79 3.49 11.51 26.88
N GLY A 80 4.41 11.75 25.91
CA GLY A 80 5.82 11.98 26.20
C GLY A 80 6.18 13.37 26.73
N PRO A 81 5.56 14.47 26.27
CA PRO A 81 5.85 15.82 26.74
C PRO A 81 5.47 16.03 28.20
N LEU A 82 6.30 16.81 28.93
CA LEU A 82 6.06 17.20 30.34
C LEU A 82 4.79 18.06 30.49
N ALA A 83 4.42 18.83 29.47
CA ALA A 83 3.21 19.65 29.43
C ALA A 83 2.59 19.60 28.03
N GLY A 84 1.29 19.58 27.96
CA GLY A 84 0.51 19.55 26.73
C GLY A 84 -0.65 18.56 26.83
N PRO A 85 -1.56 18.58 25.87
CA PRO A 85 -2.69 17.67 25.86
C PRO A 85 -2.26 16.25 25.50
N VAL A 86 -2.92 15.26 26.09
CA VAL A 86 -2.93 13.88 25.62
C VAL A 86 -4.22 13.67 24.82
N VAL A 87 -4.09 13.16 23.62
CA VAL A 87 -5.21 12.88 22.72
C VAL A 87 -5.26 11.38 22.47
N ALA A 88 -6.40 10.77 22.74
CA ALA A 88 -6.67 9.38 22.38
C ALA A 88 -7.52 9.32 21.11
N GLY A 89 -7.15 8.46 20.18
CA GLY A 89 -7.92 8.13 18.98
C GLY A 89 -8.47 6.72 19.07
N ALA A 90 -9.69 6.52 18.59
CA ALA A 90 -10.32 5.22 18.48
C ALA A 90 -10.89 5.06 17.07
N VAL A 91 -10.63 3.93 16.43
CA VAL A 91 -11.06 3.66 15.05
C VAL A 91 -11.59 2.23 14.94
N ILE A 92 -12.73 2.09 14.29
CA ILE A 92 -13.27 0.79 13.87
C ILE A 92 -13.20 0.75 12.34
N LEU A 93 -12.45 -0.20 11.80
CA LEU A 93 -12.39 -0.45 10.36
C LEU A 93 -13.18 -1.72 10.01
N PRO A 94 -13.85 -1.75 8.85
CA PRO A 94 -14.44 -2.99 8.35
C PRO A 94 -13.38 -4.08 8.19
N GLN A 95 -13.72 -5.34 8.41
CA GLN A 95 -12.76 -6.46 8.35
C GLN A 95 -11.95 -6.52 7.04
N ASN A 96 -12.55 -6.13 5.93
CA ASN A 96 -11.92 -6.10 4.61
C ASN A 96 -11.75 -4.66 4.11
N HIS A 97 -11.24 -3.77 4.94
CA HIS A 97 -11.12 -2.35 4.64
C HIS A 97 -10.25 -2.03 3.41
N GLY A 98 -9.30 -2.91 3.03
CA GLY A 98 -8.45 -2.75 1.84
C GLY A 98 -7.55 -1.50 1.84
N ILE A 99 -7.28 -0.90 3.00
CA ILE A 99 -6.40 0.26 3.13
C ILE A 99 -4.95 -0.23 3.17
N LEU A 100 -4.19 0.10 2.15
CA LEU A 100 -2.76 -0.20 2.08
C LEU A 100 -1.92 0.88 2.77
N TYR A 101 -0.71 0.51 3.15
CA TYR A 101 0.30 1.41 3.74
C TYR A 101 -0.03 1.94 5.13
N LEU A 102 -1.04 1.38 5.81
CA LEU A 102 -1.24 1.64 7.25
C LEU A 102 0.01 1.21 8.01
N ASN A 103 0.48 2.07 8.90
CA ASN A 103 1.66 1.81 9.74
C ASN A 103 1.67 2.74 10.95
N ASP A 104 2.56 2.46 11.92
CA ASP A 104 2.84 3.37 13.02
C ASP A 104 3.11 4.79 12.48
N SER A 105 2.48 5.79 13.10
CA SER A 105 2.55 7.19 12.67
C SER A 105 3.99 7.72 12.57
N LYS A 106 4.90 7.19 13.41
CA LYS A 106 6.33 7.52 13.42
C LYS A 106 7.08 6.98 12.19
N GLN A 107 6.53 5.96 11.55
CA GLN A 107 7.08 5.36 10.32
C GLN A 107 6.58 6.05 9.04
N LEU A 108 5.64 6.98 9.17
CA LEU A 108 4.98 7.64 8.05
C LEU A 108 5.42 9.11 7.93
N SER A 109 5.62 9.59 6.70
CA SER A 109 5.77 11.02 6.45
C SER A 109 4.47 11.77 6.77
N ALA A 110 4.56 13.08 7.07
CA ALA A 110 3.40 13.93 7.34
C ALA A 110 2.36 13.84 6.20
N LYS A 111 2.83 13.98 4.95
CA LYS A 111 1.97 13.86 3.77
C LYS A 111 1.25 12.51 3.72
N LYS A 112 1.95 11.40 4.02
CA LYS A 112 1.33 10.06 3.99
C LYS A 112 0.31 9.87 5.10
N ARG A 113 0.53 10.47 6.27
CA ARG A 113 -0.47 10.45 7.35
C ARG A 113 -1.75 11.18 6.96
N GLU A 114 -1.64 12.35 6.31
CA GLU A 114 -2.80 13.12 5.81
C GLU A 114 -3.58 12.32 4.76
N GLU A 115 -2.89 11.74 3.77
CA GLU A 115 -3.53 10.88 2.76
C GLU A 115 -4.28 9.70 3.39
N LEU A 116 -3.67 9.03 4.36
CA LEU A 116 -4.29 7.90 5.05
C LEU A 116 -5.43 8.33 5.98
N TYR A 117 -5.34 9.52 6.59
CA TYR A 117 -6.40 10.06 7.42
C TYR A 117 -7.70 10.21 6.64
N ASP A 118 -7.65 10.81 5.46
CA ASP A 118 -8.83 10.98 4.60
C ASP A 118 -9.45 9.62 4.22
N ILE A 119 -8.62 8.65 3.86
CA ILE A 119 -9.07 7.30 3.53
C ILE A 119 -9.70 6.60 4.74
N ILE A 120 -9.11 6.73 5.92
CA ILE A 120 -9.64 6.16 7.16
C ILE A 120 -10.98 6.79 7.49
N MET A 121 -11.10 8.11 7.41
CA MET A 121 -12.35 8.84 7.70
C MET A 121 -13.48 8.45 6.74
N GLU A 122 -13.15 8.12 5.50
CA GLU A 122 -14.14 7.64 4.51
C GLU A 122 -14.60 6.20 4.79
N ARG A 123 -13.72 5.33 5.31
CA ARG A 123 -13.98 3.89 5.44
C ARG A 123 -14.29 3.41 6.86
N ALA A 124 -13.98 4.21 7.87
CA ALA A 124 -14.30 3.87 9.26
C ALA A 124 -15.82 3.81 9.51
N VAL A 125 -16.20 2.96 10.45
CA VAL A 125 -17.60 2.77 10.89
C VAL A 125 -18.01 3.87 11.86
#